data_ca7719e9918ede8f6031ec23622b7a20
#
_entry.id   ca7719e9918ede8f6031ec23622b7a20
#
_cell.length_a   1.000
_cell.length_b   1.000
_cell.length_c   1.000
_cell.angle_alpha   90.00
_cell.angle_beta   90.00
_cell.angle_gamma   90.00
#
_symmetry.space_group_name_H-M   'P 1'
#
loop_
_entity.id
_entity.type
_entity.pdbx_description
1 polymer ?
#
loop_
_entity_poly.entity_id
_entity_poly.type
_entity_poly.pdbx_seq_one_letter_code
_entity_poly.pdbx_strand_id
1 'polypeptide(L)'
;MAIQFQERDKIFTLNTEHTSYQMKVDNFGFLLHLYYGGKISGSMDYLLTYYDRGFSGNPSDAGNDRTYSLDALPQEYPSLGTGDYRSSALVIRNADGSECCDLRYVSHEIRKGKYGLPGLPAVHASQEEAQTLEILLEDVTGGVQVRLLYGVLENMDMITRSAIITNRGGEKIIVEKAASACLDFPGGEYEILSFYGRHAMERNLQRQKIAHGNYRIGSRRGASSHQYNPAVMMVEESATEESGRCYGMVFVYSGNFLCEAEKDQYGQTRLLMGLHDELFHYPLERGETLAVPETILGYSGEGFGELSRRYHRCIRKHLCRDICGGQPGPILLN
;
A
#
# COMPACT_ATOMS: atom_id res chain seq x y z
N MET A 1 -17.28 15.17 2.89
CA MET A 1 -16.56 14.50 1.78
C MET A 1 -15.41 13.73 2.37
N ALA A 2 -15.35 12.45 2.08
CA ALA A 2 -14.27 11.59 2.57
C ALA A 2 -12.91 11.93 1.93
N ILE A 3 -12.91 12.40 0.68
CA ILE A 3 -11.70 12.74 -0.07
C ILE A 3 -11.68 14.24 -0.39
N GLN A 4 -10.56 14.89 -0.09
CA GLN A 4 -10.32 16.31 -0.33
C GLN A 4 -8.96 16.52 -1.00
N PHE A 5 -8.87 17.45 -1.92
CA PHE A 5 -7.62 17.92 -2.51
C PHE A 5 -7.46 19.42 -2.26
N GLN A 6 -6.36 19.79 -1.64
CA GLN A 6 -5.99 21.17 -1.38
C GLN A 6 -5.01 21.62 -2.48
N GLU A 7 -5.49 22.36 -3.47
CA GLU A 7 -4.71 22.75 -4.65
C GLU A 7 -3.45 23.55 -4.35
N ARG A 8 -3.53 24.48 -3.38
CA ARG A 8 -2.41 25.37 -3.03
C ARG A 8 -1.17 24.59 -2.62
N ASP A 9 -1.35 23.62 -1.74
CA ASP A 9 -0.26 22.87 -1.13
C ASP A 9 -0.12 21.46 -1.74
N LYS A 10 -0.99 21.14 -2.73
CA LYS A 10 -1.08 19.85 -3.43
C LYS A 10 -1.20 18.66 -2.48
N ILE A 11 -2.05 18.81 -1.46
CA ILE A 11 -2.27 17.78 -0.43
C ILE A 11 -3.60 17.08 -0.66
N PHE A 12 -3.56 15.76 -0.72
CA PHE A 12 -4.73 14.90 -0.65
C PHE A 12 -4.97 14.48 0.80
N THR A 13 -6.21 14.57 1.24
CA THR A 13 -6.67 14.07 2.55
C THR A 13 -7.83 13.11 2.34
N LEU A 14 -7.64 11.87 2.75
CA LEU A 14 -8.66 10.83 2.76
C LEU A 14 -9.11 10.63 4.20
N ASN A 15 -10.39 10.88 4.48
CA ASN A 15 -10.97 10.78 5.80
C ASN A 15 -11.99 9.66 5.89
N THR A 16 -11.87 8.83 6.91
CA THR A 16 -12.95 7.96 7.36
C THR A 16 -13.62 8.57 8.59
N GLU A 17 -14.45 7.81 9.29
CA GLU A 17 -15.08 8.30 10.53
C GLU A 17 -14.02 8.64 11.59
N HIS A 18 -13.04 7.75 11.82
CA HIS A 18 -12.05 7.90 12.90
C HIS A 18 -10.60 7.98 12.41
N THR A 19 -10.35 7.92 11.09
CA THR A 19 -8.99 7.93 10.55
C THR A 19 -8.77 9.00 9.49
N SER A 20 -7.51 9.39 9.32
CA SER A 20 -7.08 10.25 8.21
C SER A 20 -5.84 9.66 7.55
N TYR A 21 -5.79 9.82 6.23
CA TYR A 21 -4.66 9.46 5.38
C TYR A 21 -4.28 10.67 4.56
N GLN A 22 -3.01 11.07 4.57
CA GLN A 22 -2.55 12.23 3.80
C GLN A 22 -1.35 11.92 2.94
N MET A 23 -1.32 12.51 1.76
CA MET A 23 -0.21 12.49 0.82
C MET A 23 -0.07 13.84 0.12
N LYS A 24 1.12 14.14 -0.39
CA LYS A 24 1.45 15.41 -1.01
C LYS A 24 2.19 15.19 -2.32
N VAL A 25 1.86 15.98 -3.33
CA VAL A 25 2.72 16.12 -4.51
C VAL A 25 3.74 17.21 -4.20
N ASP A 26 5.01 16.87 -4.23
CA ASP A 26 6.09 17.82 -3.95
C ASP A 26 6.41 18.72 -5.16
N ASN A 27 7.44 19.57 -5.01
CA ASN A 27 7.83 20.52 -6.05
C ASN A 27 8.42 19.87 -7.30
N PHE A 28 8.91 18.63 -7.18
CA PHE A 28 9.48 17.86 -8.29
C PHE A 28 8.48 16.85 -8.89
N GLY A 29 7.26 16.82 -8.36
CA GLY A 29 6.20 15.93 -8.85
C GLY A 29 6.19 14.54 -8.21
N PHE A 30 7.00 14.27 -7.18
CA PHE A 30 6.92 13.04 -6.44
C PHE A 30 5.71 13.03 -5.51
N LEU A 31 5.07 11.88 -5.41
CA LEU A 31 3.96 11.68 -4.47
C LEU A 31 4.50 11.14 -3.14
N LEU A 32 4.52 12.01 -2.14
CA LEU A 32 5.04 11.71 -0.81
C LEU A 32 3.93 11.30 0.14
N HIS A 33 4.18 10.29 0.98
CA HIS A 33 3.31 9.91 2.08
C HIS A 33 3.50 10.87 3.25
N LEU A 34 2.41 11.41 3.81
CA LEU A 34 2.51 12.32 4.95
C LEU A 34 2.09 11.66 6.24
N TYR A 35 0.93 10.98 6.23
CA TYR A 35 0.31 10.51 7.46
C TYR A 35 -0.72 9.42 7.19
N TYR A 36 -0.77 8.43 8.06
CA TYR A 36 -1.89 7.53 8.23
C TYR A 36 -2.08 7.24 9.73
N GLY A 37 -3.28 7.43 10.24
CA GLY A 37 -3.55 7.25 11.67
C GLY A 37 -4.92 7.76 12.10
N GLY A 38 -5.05 8.13 13.38
CA GLY A 38 -6.27 8.72 13.92
C GLY A 38 -6.66 10.01 13.20
N LYS A 39 -7.94 10.35 13.27
CA LYS A 39 -8.52 11.55 12.62
C LYS A 39 -7.77 12.82 12.98
N ILE A 40 -7.44 13.62 11.99
CA ILE A 40 -6.78 14.92 12.14
C ILE A 40 -7.57 16.03 11.43
N SER A 41 -7.32 17.28 11.81
CA SER A 41 -7.96 18.47 11.26
C SER A 41 -6.96 19.43 10.63
N GLY A 42 -5.92 19.01 10.04
CA GLY A 42 -4.91 19.89 9.45
C GLY A 42 -3.95 19.16 8.53
N SER A 43 -2.97 19.87 8.01
CA SER A 43 -1.90 19.28 7.23
C SER A 43 -0.81 18.71 8.14
N MET A 44 -0.31 17.54 7.76
CA MET A 44 0.83 16.88 8.41
C MET A 44 2.12 17.03 7.60
N ASP A 45 2.19 17.97 6.66
CA ASP A 45 3.36 18.18 5.82
C ASP A 45 4.62 18.62 6.58
N TYR A 46 4.48 19.13 7.81
CA TYR A 46 5.58 19.40 8.72
C TYR A 46 6.36 18.13 9.15
N LEU A 47 5.81 16.93 8.92
CA LEU A 47 6.50 15.66 9.15
C LEU A 47 7.57 15.38 8.10
N LEU A 48 7.51 16.05 6.93
CA LEU A 48 8.58 15.97 5.94
C LEU A 48 9.81 16.72 6.46
N THR A 49 10.90 16.00 6.65
CA THR A 49 12.13 16.59 7.17
C THR A 49 13.20 16.64 6.08
N TYR A 50 13.73 17.84 5.87
CA TYR A 50 14.77 18.14 4.89
C TYR A 50 16.02 18.58 5.65
N TYR A 51 17.04 17.73 5.70
CA TYR A 51 18.34 18.07 6.32
C TYR A 51 19.46 17.36 5.57
N ASP A 52 20.67 17.96 5.58
CA ASP A 52 21.84 17.37 4.93
C ASP A 52 22.17 16.00 5.56
N ARG A 53 22.05 14.96 4.78
CA ARG A 53 22.32 13.56 5.17
C ARG A 53 23.64 13.03 4.65
N GLY A 54 24.47 13.89 4.11
CA GLY A 54 25.75 13.52 3.51
C GLY A 54 25.59 12.96 2.09
N PHE A 55 26.11 11.76 1.84
CA PHE A 55 25.97 11.12 0.54
C PHE A 55 24.66 10.36 0.46
N SER A 56 23.71 10.89 -0.28
CA SER A 56 22.44 10.23 -0.60
C SER A 56 22.13 10.44 -2.07
N GLY A 57 21.41 9.50 -2.67
CA GLY A 57 20.93 9.64 -4.04
C GLY A 57 19.90 10.77 -4.11
N ASN A 58 20.13 11.75 -4.97
CA ASN A 58 19.20 12.84 -5.23
C ASN A 58 18.75 12.77 -6.68
N PRO A 59 17.49 13.04 -6.99
CA PRO A 59 17.05 13.22 -8.37
C PRO A 59 17.78 14.43 -8.99
N SER A 60 18.01 14.39 -10.29
CA SER A 60 18.71 15.47 -11.02
C SER A 60 18.05 16.83 -10.84
N ASP A 61 16.74 16.85 -10.65
CA ASP A 61 15.93 18.07 -10.43
C ASP A 61 16.30 18.82 -9.14
N ALA A 62 16.77 18.10 -8.12
CA ALA A 62 17.22 18.70 -6.86
C ALA A 62 18.56 19.42 -7.00
N GLY A 63 19.30 19.22 -8.10
CA GLY A 63 20.59 19.85 -8.36
C GLY A 63 21.60 19.62 -7.23
N ASN A 64 22.09 20.71 -6.62
CA ASN A 64 23.05 20.67 -5.51
C ASN A 64 22.40 20.68 -4.12
N ASP A 65 21.08 20.57 -4.03
CA ASP A 65 20.39 20.53 -2.73
C ASP A 65 20.59 19.18 -2.04
N ARG A 66 21.53 19.15 -1.10
CA ARG A 66 21.87 17.97 -0.31
C ARG A 66 20.83 17.64 0.78
N THR A 67 19.86 18.51 0.99
CA THR A 67 18.78 18.27 1.97
C THR A 67 17.63 17.47 1.36
N TYR A 68 17.53 17.42 0.03
CA TYR A 68 16.51 16.65 -0.66
C TYR A 68 17.01 15.25 -1.02
N SER A 69 16.38 14.21 -0.52
CA SER A 69 16.73 12.84 -0.86
C SER A 69 15.51 11.92 -0.74
N LEU A 70 15.22 11.20 -1.83
CA LEU A 70 14.17 10.18 -1.83
C LEU A 70 14.51 8.97 -0.97
N ASP A 71 15.79 8.73 -0.68
CA ASP A 71 16.22 7.67 0.26
C ASP A 71 15.76 7.92 1.71
N ALA A 72 15.29 9.13 1.99
CA ALA A 72 14.86 9.51 3.32
C ALA A 72 13.45 10.11 3.38
N LEU A 73 12.94 10.64 2.27
CA LEU A 73 11.57 11.13 2.21
C LEU A 73 10.57 9.98 2.15
N PRO A 74 9.47 10.05 2.91
CA PRO A 74 8.44 9.03 2.84
C PRO A 74 7.72 9.09 1.49
N GLN A 75 7.61 7.97 0.80
CA GLN A 75 7.00 7.88 -0.51
C GLN A 75 5.70 7.10 -0.49
N GLU A 76 4.81 7.46 -1.37
CA GLU A 76 3.50 6.82 -1.51
C GLU A 76 3.55 5.58 -2.41
N TYR A 77 4.38 5.61 -3.45
CA TYR A 77 4.57 4.49 -4.38
C TYR A 77 5.98 4.52 -4.97
N PRO A 78 7.00 4.14 -4.18
CA PRO A 78 8.39 4.21 -4.61
C PRO A 78 8.67 3.24 -5.77
N SER A 79 9.32 3.73 -6.81
CA SER A 79 9.84 2.96 -7.93
C SER A 79 11.36 2.85 -7.87
N LEU A 80 11.91 1.78 -8.45
CA LEU A 80 13.37 1.58 -8.49
C LEU A 80 14.03 2.59 -9.44
N GLY A 81 15.21 3.09 -9.06
CA GLY A 81 16.07 3.92 -9.90
C GLY A 81 15.98 5.42 -9.64
N THR A 82 15.21 5.86 -8.63
CA THR A 82 15.01 7.28 -8.31
C THR A 82 15.90 7.80 -7.17
N GLY A 83 16.79 6.96 -6.64
CA GLY A 83 17.66 7.32 -5.50
C GLY A 83 17.07 6.94 -4.14
N ASP A 84 15.95 6.24 -4.09
CA ASP A 84 15.46 5.51 -2.91
C ASP A 84 16.01 4.07 -2.95
N TYR A 85 16.78 3.67 -1.95
CA TYR A 85 17.42 2.36 -1.86
C TYR A 85 16.67 1.40 -0.92
N ARG A 86 15.55 1.84 -0.33
CA ARG A 86 14.63 0.98 0.42
C ARG A 86 13.80 0.12 -0.55
N SER A 87 13.09 -0.86 -0.03
CA SER A 87 12.21 -1.73 -0.83
C SER A 87 11.27 -0.91 -1.72
N SER A 88 11.33 -1.16 -3.04
CA SER A 88 10.48 -0.51 -4.03
C SER A 88 9.09 -1.13 -4.08
N ALA A 89 8.06 -0.32 -4.37
CA ALA A 89 6.72 -0.80 -4.68
C ALA A 89 6.60 -1.27 -6.13
N LEU A 90 7.43 -0.72 -7.03
CA LEU A 90 7.46 -1.05 -8.45
C LEU A 90 8.88 -1.27 -8.94
N VAL A 91 9.10 -2.36 -9.66
CA VAL A 91 10.33 -2.63 -10.42
C VAL A 91 9.93 -2.98 -11.85
N ILE A 92 10.45 -2.22 -12.79
CA ILE A 92 10.25 -2.41 -14.23
C ILE A 92 11.60 -2.66 -14.88
N ARG A 93 11.68 -3.72 -15.69
CA ARG A 93 12.80 -3.89 -16.63
C ARG A 93 12.38 -3.37 -17.98
N ASN A 94 13.07 -2.34 -18.46
CA ASN A 94 12.87 -1.74 -19.76
C ASN A 94 13.46 -2.61 -20.87
N ALA A 95 13.14 -2.31 -22.13
CA ALA A 95 13.59 -3.08 -23.28
C ALA A 95 15.12 -3.11 -23.45
N ASP A 96 15.80 -2.06 -23.02
CA ASP A 96 17.27 -1.96 -23.01
C ASP A 96 17.93 -2.71 -21.84
N GLY A 97 17.14 -3.32 -20.94
CA GLY A 97 17.59 -4.02 -19.75
C GLY A 97 17.81 -3.15 -18.53
N SER A 98 17.59 -1.84 -18.62
CA SER A 98 17.63 -0.94 -17.44
C SER A 98 16.44 -1.18 -16.51
N GLU A 99 16.66 -1.00 -15.21
CA GLU A 99 15.62 -1.16 -14.17
C GLU A 99 15.34 0.18 -13.50
N CYS A 100 15.11 1.22 -14.29
CA CYS A 100 14.80 2.55 -13.81
C CYS A 100 13.40 2.97 -14.24
N CYS A 101 12.64 3.51 -13.29
CA CYS A 101 11.30 4.05 -13.52
C CYS A 101 11.11 5.27 -12.62
N ASP A 102 11.06 6.47 -13.20
CA ASP A 102 10.92 7.74 -12.47
C ASP A 102 9.48 8.26 -12.56
N LEU A 103 8.63 7.81 -11.63
CA LEU A 103 7.22 8.13 -11.60
C LEU A 103 6.96 9.53 -11.04
N ARG A 104 6.28 10.37 -11.82
CA ARG A 104 5.86 11.70 -11.42
C ARG A 104 4.35 11.87 -11.53
N TYR A 105 3.78 12.67 -10.65
CA TYR A 105 2.36 13.01 -10.67
C TYR A 105 1.98 13.78 -11.94
N VAL A 106 0.86 13.37 -12.55
CA VAL A 106 0.29 14.01 -13.73
C VAL A 106 -1.06 14.64 -13.41
N SER A 107 -1.98 13.84 -12.86
CA SER A 107 -3.35 14.26 -12.61
C SER A 107 -4.03 13.37 -11.57
N HIS A 108 -5.23 13.76 -11.16
CA HIS A 108 -6.08 12.94 -10.32
C HIS A 108 -7.56 13.11 -10.67
N GLU A 109 -8.35 12.15 -10.26
CA GLU A 109 -9.81 12.17 -10.33
C GLU A 109 -10.42 11.71 -9.00
N ILE A 110 -11.45 12.41 -8.53
CA ILE A 110 -12.24 12.02 -7.36
C ILE A 110 -13.66 11.74 -7.82
N ARG A 111 -14.15 10.53 -7.54
CA ARG A 111 -15.51 10.11 -7.93
C ARG A 111 -16.25 9.39 -6.81
N LYS A 112 -17.58 9.39 -6.89
CA LYS A 112 -18.43 8.62 -5.98
C LYS A 112 -18.34 7.13 -6.29
N GLY A 113 -18.56 6.31 -5.27
CA GLY A 113 -18.52 4.87 -5.36
C GLY A 113 -17.12 4.28 -5.27
N LYS A 114 -17.06 2.98 -5.14
CA LYS A 114 -15.83 2.21 -5.06
C LYS A 114 -15.38 1.76 -6.45
N TYR A 115 -14.11 1.87 -6.76
CA TYR A 115 -13.54 1.29 -7.98
C TYR A 115 -13.65 -0.24 -7.98
N GLY A 116 -13.74 -0.83 -9.18
CA GLY A 116 -13.60 -2.27 -9.41
C GLY A 116 -12.28 -2.59 -10.09
N LEU A 117 -11.85 -3.84 -9.99
CA LEU A 117 -10.66 -4.38 -10.67
C LEU A 117 -11.10 -5.46 -11.66
N PRO A 118 -10.92 -5.27 -12.96
CA PRO A 118 -11.28 -6.27 -13.97
C PRO A 118 -10.54 -7.59 -13.73
N GLY A 119 -11.30 -8.69 -13.60
CA GLY A 119 -10.74 -10.04 -13.44
C GLY A 119 -10.16 -10.35 -12.06
N LEU A 120 -10.22 -9.44 -11.10
CA LEU A 120 -9.72 -9.62 -9.74
C LEU A 120 -10.83 -9.41 -8.70
N PRO A 121 -10.76 -10.10 -7.55
CA PRO A 121 -11.63 -9.79 -6.43
C PRO A 121 -11.32 -8.38 -5.90
N ALA A 122 -12.36 -7.66 -5.50
CA ALA A 122 -12.25 -6.33 -4.90
C ALA A 122 -13.39 -6.11 -3.92
N VAL A 123 -13.14 -5.28 -2.93
CA VAL A 123 -14.17 -4.73 -2.05
C VAL A 123 -15.22 -4.00 -2.90
N HIS A 124 -16.48 -4.23 -2.64
CA HIS A 124 -17.60 -3.57 -3.31
C HIS A 124 -18.32 -2.63 -2.34
N ALA A 125 -18.77 -1.50 -2.84
CA ALA A 125 -19.61 -0.55 -2.11
C ALA A 125 -20.41 0.29 -3.11
N SER A 126 -21.57 0.77 -2.67
CA SER A 126 -22.41 1.65 -3.47
C SER A 126 -21.79 3.03 -3.65
N GLN A 127 -22.43 3.85 -4.49
CA GLN A 127 -22.01 5.25 -4.69
C GLN A 127 -22.14 6.12 -3.44
N GLU A 128 -22.96 5.71 -2.48
CA GLU A 128 -23.23 6.43 -1.24
C GLU A 128 -22.31 5.97 -0.10
N GLU A 129 -21.79 4.74 -0.18
CA GLU A 129 -20.98 4.14 0.89
C GLU A 129 -19.48 4.40 0.72
N ALA A 130 -19.00 4.78 -0.47
CA ALA A 130 -17.59 4.98 -0.73
C ALA A 130 -17.31 6.12 -1.72
N GLN A 131 -16.07 6.61 -1.68
CA GLN A 131 -15.49 7.47 -2.70
C GLN A 131 -14.19 6.87 -3.23
N THR A 132 -13.88 7.15 -4.48
CA THR A 132 -12.62 6.73 -5.12
C THR A 132 -11.77 7.95 -5.45
N LEU A 133 -10.50 7.91 -5.10
CA LEU A 133 -9.45 8.75 -5.65
C LEU A 133 -8.62 7.91 -6.60
N GLU A 134 -8.42 8.40 -7.80
CA GLU A 134 -7.46 7.88 -8.77
C GLU A 134 -6.38 8.91 -8.99
N ILE A 135 -5.10 8.53 -8.84
CA ILE A 135 -3.94 9.38 -9.12
C ILE A 135 -3.17 8.76 -10.28
N LEU A 136 -2.92 9.56 -11.29
CA LEU A 136 -2.10 9.19 -12.44
C LEU A 136 -0.66 9.63 -12.21
N LEU A 137 0.25 8.66 -12.26
CA LEU A 137 1.68 8.88 -12.31
C LEU A 137 2.23 8.44 -13.67
N GLU A 138 3.24 9.13 -14.18
CA GLU A 138 3.95 8.75 -15.40
C GLU A 138 5.46 8.74 -15.18
N ASP A 139 6.10 7.74 -15.78
CA ASP A 139 7.56 7.73 -15.89
C ASP A 139 8.02 8.77 -16.92
N VAL A 140 8.91 9.65 -16.51
CA VAL A 140 9.39 10.76 -17.35
C VAL A 140 10.20 10.29 -18.57
N THR A 141 10.69 9.07 -18.59
CA THR A 141 11.61 8.55 -19.61
C THR A 141 11.07 7.35 -20.40
N GLY A 142 10.27 6.51 -19.77
CA GLY A 142 10.00 5.17 -20.30
C GLY A 142 8.57 4.91 -20.82
N GLY A 143 7.67 5.86 -20.65
CA GLY A 143 6.28 5.68 -21.10
C GLY A 143 5.49 4.68 -20.25
N VAL A 144 5.89 4.43 -19.02
CA VAL A 144 5.10 3.67 -18.04
C VAL A 144 4.12 4.61 -17.36
N GLN A 145 2.86 4.23 -17.32
CA GLN A 145 1.84 4.89 -16.51
C GLN A 145 1.41 4.00 -15.37
N VAL A 146 1.21 4.62 -14.19
CA VAL A 146 0.64 3.95 -13.02
C VAL A 146 -0.57 4.75 -12.54
N ARG A 147 -1.71 4.10 -12.47
CA ARG A 147 -2.90 4.64 -11.81
C ARG A 147 -2.99 4.04 -10.42
N LEU A 148 -2.82 4.88 -9.41
CA LEU A 148 -3.02 4.50 -8.01
C LEU A 148 -4.49 4.69 -7.66
N LEU A 149 -5.11 3.64 -7.16
CA LEU A 149 -6.52 3.61 -6.79
C LEU A 149 -6.68 3.58 -5.27
N TYR A 150 -7.48 4.48 -4.75
CA TYR A 150 -7.85 4.55 -3.33
C TYR A 150 -9.37 4.51 -3.22
N GLY A 151 -9.90 3.53 -2.53
CA GLY A 151 -11.31 3.47 -2.18
C GLY A 151 -11.49 3.78 -0.70
N VAL A 152 -12.24 4.81 -0.37
CA VAL A 152 -12.48 5.22 1.02
C VAL A 152 -13.87 4.79 1.43
N LEU A 153 -13.96 3.87 2.40
CA LEU A 153 -15.18 3.40 3.02
C LEU A 153 -15.33 4.11 4.39
N GLU A 154 -15.97 5.28 4.37
CA GLU A 154 -15.99 6.19 5.51
C GLU A 154 -16.50 5.51 6.80
N ASN A 155 -17.67 4.85 6.72
CA ASN A 155 -18.34 4.22 7.87
C ASN A 155 -17.70 2.88 8.31
N MET A 156 -16.70 2.40 7.59
CA MET A 156 -15.97 1.16 7.93
C MET A 156 -14.59 1.44 8.52
N ASP A 157 -14.10 2.67 8.48
CA ASP A 157 -12.71 3.05 8.79
C ASP A 157 -11.68 2.25 7.96
N MET A 158 -12.01 2.02 6.68
CA MET A 158 -11.16 1.26 5.77
C MET A 158 -10.83 2.07 4.53
N ILE A 159 -9.59 1.92 4.07
CA ILE A 159 -9.11 2.46 2.79
C ILE A 159 -8.60 1.29 1.97
N THR A 160 -9.06 1.16 0.73
CA THR A 160 -8.54 0.14 -0.18
C THR A 160 -7.53 0.75 -1.14
N ARG A 161 -6.50 0.00 -1.46
CA ARG A 161 -5.41 0.38 -2.35
C ARG A 161 -5.21 -0.65 -3.45
N SER A 162 -4.95 -0.16 -4.66
CA SER A 162 -4.51 -0.95 -5.80
C SER A 162 -3.70 -0.07 -6.76
N ALA A 163 -2.98 -0.68 -7.68
CA ALA A 163 -2.28 -0.02 -8.78
C ALA A 163 -2.64 -0.66 -10.11
N ILE A 164 -2.74 0.14 -11.17
CA ILE A 164 -2.85 -0.35 -12.55
C ILE A 164 -1.65 0.19 -13.31
N ILE A 165 -0.80 -0.71 -13.76
CA ILE A 165 0.44 -0.41 -14.48
C ILE A 165 0.16 -0.58 -15.96
N THR A 166 0.48 0.42 -16.77
CA THR A 166 0.24 0.42 -18.23
C THR A 166 1.53 0.72 -18.97
N ASN A 167 1.86 -0.09 -19.96
CA ASN A 167 2.93 0.24 -20.90
C ASN A 167 2.40 1.20 -21.98
N ARG A 168 2.84 2.46 -21.95
CA ARG A 168 2.53 3.49 -22.94
C ARG A 168 3.69 3.72 -23.93
N GLY A 169 4.84 3.12 -23.64
CA GLY A 169 6.03 3.18 -24.51
C GLY A 169 5.88 2.44 -25.83
N GLY A 170 6.92 2.50 -26.63
CA GLY A 170 6.96 1.82 -27.95
C GLY A 170 7.36 0.35 -27.88
N GLU A 171 8.03 -0.06 -26.83
CA GLU A 171 8.65 -1.38 -26.70
C GLU A 171 8.10 -2.14 -25.51
N LYS A 172 8.28 -3.45 -25.51
CA LYS A 172 7.90 -4.35 -24.43
C LYS A 172 8.69 -4.05 -23.16
N ILE A 173 7.99 -4.04 -22.02
CA ILE A 173 8.58 -3.98 -20.69
C ILE A 173 8.25 -5.23 -19.89
N ILE A 174 8.98 -5.46 -18.80
CA ILE A 174 8.72 -6.57 -17.86
C ILE A 174 8.50 -5.96 -16.48
N VAL A 175 7.35 -6.24 -15.87
CA VAL A 175 7.10 -5.91 -14.47
C VAL A 175 7.68 -7.02 -13.60
N GLU A 176 8.64 -6.69 -12.75
CA GLU A 176 9.32 -7.64 -11.87
C GLU A 176 8.89 -7.54 -10.41
N LYS A 177 8.33 -6.40 -10.02
CA LYS A 177 7.67 -6.21 -8.73
C LYS A 177 6.51 -5.26 -8.86
N ALA A 178 5.38 -5.58 -8.21
CA ALA A 178 4.20 -4.73 -8.17
C ALA A 178 3.51 -4.85 -6.81
N ALA A 179 3.64 -3.81 -5.99
CA ALA A 179 2.90 -3.68 -4.74
C ALA A 179 1.56 -2.97 -4.96
N SER A 180 0.58 -3.28 -4.15
CA SER A 180 -0.72 -2.60 -4.12
C SER A 180 -0.69 -1.40 -3.19
N ALA A 181 0.08 -1.50 -2.10
CA ALA A 181 0.15 -0.50 -1.05
C ALA A 181 1.57 -0.37 -0.50
N CYS A 182 1.91 0.86 -0.18
CA CYS A 182 3.10 1.26 0.57
C CYS A 182 2.66 2.22 1.68
N LEU A 183 3.22 2.05 2.87
CA LEU A 183 3.09 2.99 3.99
C LEU A 183 4.49 3.26 4.54
N ASP A 184 4.89 4.52 4.55
CA ASP A 184 6.16 4.97 5.13
C ASP A 184 5.91 5.68 6.45
N PHE A 185 6.56 5.21 7.51
CA PHE A 185 6.48 5.78 8.86
C PHE A 185 7.81 6.47 9.20
N PRO A 186 7.79 7.76 9.52
CA PRO A 186 9.03 8.54 9.74
C PRO A 186 9.76 8.16 11.03
N GLY A 187 9.17 7.34 11.88
CA GLY A 187 9.77 6.86 13.12
C GLY A 187 8.80 5.99 13.89
N GLY A 188 9.28 5.42 15.00
CA GLY A 188 8.51 4.53 15.87
C GLY A 188 9.15 3.16 16.01
N GLU A 189 8.79 2.49 17.13
CA GLU A 189 9.16 1.09 17.33
C GLU A 189 7.93 0.23 17.11
N TYR A 190 8.05 -0.68 16.16
CA TYR A 190 6.94 -1.50 15.71
C TYR A 190 7.25 -2.99 15.75
N GLU A 191 6.20 -3.76 15.91
CA GLU A 191 6.18 -5.20 15.72
C GLU A 191 5.19 -5.56 14.62
N ILE A 192 5.43 -6.66 13.93
CA ILE A 192 4.52 -7.19 12.94
C ILE A 192 3.84 -8.45 13.46
N LEU A 193 2.51 -8.47 13.40
CA LEU A 193 1.69 -9.62 13.71
C LEU A 193 1.31 -10.30 12.38
N SER A 194 1.52 -11.61 12.32
CA SER A 194 1.15 -12.43 11.16
C SER A 194 0.64 -13.79 11.62
N PHE A 195 -0.07 -14.48 10.73
CA PHE A 195 -0.58 -15.81 10.99
C PHE A 195 0.13 -16.83 10.11
N TYR A 196 0.56 -17.93 10.73
CA TYR A 196 1.17 -19.06 10.05
C TYR A 196 0.58 -20.38 10.54
N GLY A 197 0.89 -21.48 9.86
CA GLY A 197 0.46 -22.76 10.34
C GLY A 197 0.74 -23.92 9.38
N ARG A 198 0.16 -25.04 9.72
CA ARG A 198 0.16 -26.26 8.92
C ARG A 198 -1.14 -27.01 9.16
N HIS A 199 -1.37 -28.08 8.43
CA HIS A 199 -2.54 -28.95 8.64
C HIS A 199 -2.67 -29.34 10.14
N ALA A 200 -3.87 -29.18 10.68
CA ALA A 200 -4.24 -29.36 12.09
C ALA A 200 -3.51 -28.44 13.10
N MET A 201 -2.82 -27.40 12.62
CA MET A 201 -2.19 -26.33 13.42
C MET A 201 -2.21 -25.01 12.65
N GLU A 202 -3.40 -24.58 12.23
CA GLU A 202 -3.61 -23.36 11.48
C GLU A 202 -3.69 -22.14 12.40
N ARG A 203 -3.42 -20.97 11.84
CA ARG A 203 -3.63 -19.65 12.47
C ARG A 203 -2.87 -19.44 13.77
N ASN A 204 -1.64 -19.94 13.85
CA ASN A 204 -0.75 -19.55 14.94
C ASN A 204 -0.38 -18.07 14.76
N LEU A 205 -0.56 -17.29 15.82
CA LEU A 205 -0.16 -15.88 15.83
C LEU A 205 1.36 -15.80 16.06
N GLN A 206 2.04 -15.08 15.18
CA GLN A 206 3.43 -14.67 15.37
C GLN A 206 3.48 -13.15 15.56
N ARG A 207 4.27 -12.72 16.55
CA ARG A 207 4.58 -11.32 16.81
C ARG A 207 6.09 -11.15 16.76
N GLN A 208 6.57 -10.30 15.84
CA GLN A 208 7.99 -10.14 15.55
C GLN A 208 8.36 -8.66 15.55
N LYS A 209 9.40 -8.29 16.32
CA LYS A 209 9.94 -6.93 16.31
C LYS A 209 10.54 -6.60 14.93
N ILE A 210 10.19 -5.43 14.40
CA ILE A 210 10.79 -4.90 13.17
C ILE A 210 12.12 -4.25 13.56
N ALA A 211 13.23 -4.96 13.28
CA ALA A 211 14.58 -4.49 13.48
C ALA A 211 15.13 -3.90 12.17
N HIS A 212 16.32 -3.27 12.22
CA HIS A 212 17.02 -2.80 11.03
C HIS A 212 17.18 -3.91 10.00
N GLY A 213 16.80 -3.63 8.76
CA GLY A 213 16.75 -4.57 7.64
C GLY A 213 15.33 -4.86 7.20
N ASN A 214 15.16 -5.89 6.39
CA ASN A 214 13.89 -6.24 5.75
C ASN A 214 13.34 -7.56 6.30
N TYR A 215 12.10 -7.53 6.79
CA TYR A 215 11.34 -8.70 7.22
C TYR A 215 10.26 -9.02 6.19
N ARG A 216 10.30 -10.23 5.63
CA ARG A 216 9.43 -10.67 4.54
C ARG A 216 8.49 -11.79 4.96
N ILE A 217 7.20 -11.64 4.68
CA ILE A 217 6.14 -12.64 4.91
C ILE A 217 5.41 -12.85 3.58
N GLY A 218 5.32 -14.08 3.12
CA GLY A 218 4.62 -14.33 1.85
C GLY A 218 4.46 -15.79 1.50
N SER A 219 3.72 -16.05 0.43
CA SER A 219 3.53 -17.39 -0.13
C SER A 219 3.97 -17.42 -1.59
N ARG A 220 4.71 -18.47 -1.96
CA ARG A 220 5.16 -18.80 -3.33
C ARG A 220 4.57 -20.11 -3.83
N ARG A 221 3.50 -20.58 -3.20
CA ARG A 221 2.92 -21.91 -3.44
C ARG A 221 1.86 -21.94 -4.54
N GLY A 222 1.65 -20.82 -5.25
CA GLY A 222 0.54 -20.66 -6.17
C GLY A 222 -0.78 -20.32 -5.45
N ALA A 223 -0.78 -20.38 -4.13
CA ALA A 223 -1.92 -20.00 -3.29
C ALA A 223 -1.45 -19.40 -1.96
N SER A 224 -2.16 -18.38 -1.47
CA SER A 224 -2.17 -18.04 -0.06
C SER A 224 -2.95 -19.13 0.69
N SER A 225 -2.46 -19.57 1.85
CA SER A 225 -3.01 -20.74 2.52
C SER A 225 -2.91 -20.62 4.02
N HIS A 226 -3.28 -21.69 4.72
CA HIS A 226 -3.10 -21.82 6.16
C HIS A 226 -1.64 -21.70 6.62
N GLN A 227 -0.64 -21.85 5.73
CA GLN A 227 0.77 -21.67 6.07
C GLN A 227 1.16 -20.20 6.23
N TYR A 228 0.61 -19.33 5.35
CA TYR A 228 0.79 -17.89 5.42
C TYR A 228 -0.49 -17.19 4.97
N ASN A 229 -1.13 -16.48 5.89
CA ASN A 229 -2.31 -15.68 5.56
C ASN A 229 -1.88 -14.36 4.90
N PRO A 230 -2.61 -13.88 3.89
CA PRO A 230 -2.33 -12.61 3.21
C PRO A 230 -2.84 -11.42 4.05
N ALA A 231 -2.50 -11.40 5.33
CA ALA A 231 -2.91 -10.39 6.29
C ALA A 231 -1.83 -10.18 7.34
N VAL A 232 -1.51 -8.92 7.61
CA VAL A 232 -0.56 -8.51 8.66
C VAL A 232 -1.11 -7.32 9.43
N MET A 233 -0.66 -7.15 10.66
CA MET A 233 -0.84 -5.92 11.43
C MET A 233 0.51 -5.45 11.94
N MET A 234 0.89 -4.23 11.61
CA MET A 234 2.00 -3.54 12.24
C MET A 234 1.47 -2.80 13.46
N VAL A 235 2.06 -3.06 14.63
CA VAL A 235 1.57 -2.56 15.90
C VAL A 235 2.71 -1.90 16.68
N GLU A 236 2.39 -0.92 17.52
CA GLU A 236 3.36 -0.42 18.49
C GLU A 236 3.77 -1.52 19.47
N GLU A 237 5.00 -1.48 19.97
CA GLU A 237 5.55 -2.49 20.87
C GLU A 237 4.67 -2.73 22.12
N SER A 238 4.00 -1.67 22.62
CA SER A 238 3.08 -1.74 23.76
C SER A 238 1.65 -2.12 23.40
N ALA A 239 1.32 -2.30 22.13
CA ALA A 239 -0.05 -2.56 21.71
C ALA A 239 -0.54 -3.94 22.17
N THR A 240 -1.80 -3.98 22.60
CA THR A 240 -2.53 -5.17 23.01
C THR A 240 -3.79 -5.36 22.18
N GLU A 241 -4.61 -6.34 22.48
CA GLU A 241 -5.93 -6.48 21.87
C GLU A 241 -6.86 -5.29 22.17
N GLU A 242 -6.67 -4.61 23.31
CA GLU A 242 -7.56 -3.58 23.83
C GLU A 242 -6.97 -2.15 23.81
N SER A 243 -5.69 -2.01 23.46
CA SER A 243 -5.02 -0.70 23.49
C SER A 243 -3.83 -0.61 22.53
N GLY A 244 -3.44 0.62 22.17
CA GLY A 244 -2.27 0.90 21.32
C GLY A 244 -2.61 1.05 19.83
N ARG A 245 -1.69 1.67 19.10
CA ARG A 245 -1.87 1.93 17.67
C ARG A 245 -1.52 0.72 16.82
N CYS A 246 -2.39 0.42 15.88
CA CYS A 246 -2.28 -0.73 15.00
C CYS A 246 -2.63 -0.34 13.56
N TYR A 247 -1.83 -0.79 12.62
CA TYR A 247 -2.00 -0.59 11.18
C TYR A 247 -2.10 -1.95 10.51
N GLY A 248 -3.18 -2.20 9.78
CA GLY A 248 -3.41 -3.49 9.13
C GLY A 248 -3.34 -3.40 7.63
N MET A 249 -2.88 -4.47 7.01
CA MET A 249 -2.96 -4.73 5.58
C MET A 249 -3.56 -6.12 5.34
N VAL A 250 -4.62 -6.19 4.57
CA VAL A 250 -5.24 -7.46 4.12
C VAL A 250 -5.24 -7.47 2.61
N PHE A 251 -4.56 -8.44 2.01
CA PHE A 251 -4.46 -8.59 0.56
C PHE A 251 -5.61 -9.41 0.01
N VAL A 252 -6.40 -8.84 -0.87
CA VAL A 252 -7.60 -9.47 -1.46
C VAL A 252 -7.20 -10.31 -2.66
N TYR A 253 -6.41 -11.35 -2.40
CA TYR A 253 -5.90 -12.24 -3.42
C TYR A 253 -5.57 -13.61 -2.84
N SER A 254 -5.86 -14.67 -3.57
CA SER A 254 -5.61 -16.04 -3.13
C SER A 254 -4.34 -16.66 -3.72
N GLY A 255 -3.61 -15.94 -4.56
CA GLY A 255 -2.35 -16.39 -5.17
C GLY A 255 -1.10 -16.06 -4.33
N ASN A 256 0.04 -15.99 -5.03
CA ASN A 256 1.32 -15.61 -4.41
C ASN A 256 1.30 -14.15 -3.96
N PHE A 257 1.65 -13.89 -2.72
CA PHE A 257 1.70 -12.56 -2.14
C PHE A 257 2.98 -12.34 -1.35
N LEU A 258 3.32 -11.07 -1.17
CA LEU A 258 4.43 -10.64 -0.33
C LEU A 258 4.01 -9.44 0.50
N CYS A 259 4.33 -9.49 1.78
CA CYS A 259 4.41 -8.35 2.67
C CYS A 259 5.87 -8.13 3.09
N GLU A 260 6.34 -6.91 3.02
CA GLU A 260 7.68 -6.51 3.45
C GLU A 260 7.58 -5.41 4.50
N ALA A 261 8.31 -5.56 5.59
CA ALA A 261 8.49 -4.53 6.61
C ALA A 261 9.99 -4.23 6.73
N GLU A 262 10.40 -3.06 6.28
CA GLU A 262 11.80 -2.64 6.27
C GLU A 262 12.01 -1.47 7.22
N LYS A 263 13.00 -1.59 8.12
CA LYS A 263 13.48 -0.48 8.96
C LYS A 263 14.83 -0.03 8.44
N ASP A 264 14.90 1.23 8.01
CA ASP A 264 16.08 1.83 7.41
C ASP A 264 17.10 2.36 8.43
N GLN A 265 18.21 2.90 7.95
CA GLN A 265 19.31 3.48 8.76
C GLN A 265 18.87 4.72 9.56
N TYR A 266 17.77 5.35 9.23
CA TYR A 266 17.23 6.53 9.93
C TYR A 266 16.15 6.15 10.95
N GLY A 267 15.85 4.85 11.11
CA GLY A 267 14.81 4.35 11.99
C GLY A 267 13.40 4.53 11.44
N GLN A 268 13.27 4.82 10.15
CA GLN A 268 11.99 4.87 9.46
C GLN A 268 11.54 3.44 9.12
N THR A 269 10.25 3.22 9.05
CA THR A 269 9.71 1.91 8.70
C THR A 269 8.85 2.01 7.46
N ARG A 270 9.14 1.18 6.45
CA ARG A 270 8.32 0.99 5.25
C ARG A 270 7.59 -0.32 5.32
N LEU A 271 6.27 -0.28 5.11
CA LEU A 271 5.43 -1.47 5.02
C LEU A 271 4.83 -1.57 3.61
N LEU A 272 5.12 -2.67 2.91
CA LEU A 272 4.65 -2.94 1.55
C LEU A 272 3.80 -4.21 1.52
N MET A 273 2.78 -4.24 0.65
CA MET A 273 2.02 -5.44 0.34
C MET A 273 1.65 -5.50 -1.14
N GLY A 274 1.83 -6.67 -1.77
CA GLY A 274 1.49 -6.87 -3.16
C GLY A 274 1.74 -8.29 -3.67
N LEU A 275 1.93 -8.41 -4.98
CA LEU A 275 2.32 -9.67 -5.61
C LEU A 275 3.72 -10.08 -5.17
N HIS A 276 3.94 -11.39 -5.03
CA HIS A 276 5.27 -11.91 -4.71
C HIS A 276 6.23 -11.67 -5.86
N ASP A 277 7.38 -11.07 -5.59
CA ASP A 277 8.39 -10.67 -6.57
C ASP A 277 9.28 -11.82 -7.07
N GLU A 278 9.46 -12.87 -6.26
CA GLU A 278 10.32 -13.98 -6.64
C GLU A 278 9.74 -14.74 -7.83
N LEU A 279 10.52 -14.84 -8.91
CA LEU A 279 10.13 -15.44 -10.18
C LEU A 279 8.93 -14.75 -10.86
N PHE A 280 8.65 -13.49 -10.50
CA PHE A 280 7.61 -12.70 -11.12
C PHE A 280 8.20 -11.88 -12.27
N HIS A 281 7.85 -12.25 -13.49
CA HIS A 281 8.29 -11.59 -14.73
C HIS A 281 7.07 -11.43 -15.63
N TYR A 282 6.33 -10.35 -15.44
CA TYR A 282 5.08 -10.11 -16.17
C TYR A 282 5.34 -9.21 -17.39
N PRO A 283 5.30 -9.74 -18.62
CA PRO A 283 5.53 -8.94 -19.81
C PRO A 283 4.31 -8.06 -20.10
N LEU A 284 4.56 -6.81 -20.48
CA LEU A 284 3.57 -5.88 -20.99
C LEU A 284 4.01 -5.37 -22.34
N GLU A 285 3.25 -5.71 -23.38
CA GLU A 285 3.37 -5.10 -24.70
C GLU A 285 2.76 -3.68 -24.68
N ARG A 286 2.99 -2.90 -25.73
CA ARG A 286 2.44 -1.55 -25.84
C ARG A 286 0.91 -1.55 -25.66
N GLY A 287 0.42 -0.75 -24.74
CA GLY A 287 -1.00 -0.59 -24.45
C GLY A 287 -1.56 -1.62 -23.49
N GLU A 288 -0.80 -2.67 -23.13
CA GLU A 288 -1.24 -3.65 -22.15
C GLU A 288 -1.15 -3.12 -20.73
N THR A 289 -1.96 -3.71 -19.85
CA THR A 289 -2.09 -3.31 -18.45
C THR A 289 -1.98 -4.50 -17.51
N LEU A 290 -1.37 -4.27 -16.35
CA LEU A 290 -1.41 -5.16 -15.20
C LEU A 290 -2.19 -4.47 -14.08
N ALA A 291 -3.32 -5.05 -13.67
CA ALA A 291 -3.98 -4.66 -12.43
C ALA A 291 -3.38 -5.44 -11.26
N VAL A 292 -2.92 -4.74 -10.24
CA VAL A 292 -2.39 -5.35 -9.01
C VAL A 292 -3.58 -5.63 -8.07
N PRO A 293 -3.66 -6.81 -7.43
CA PRO A 293 -4.77 -7.12 -6.54
C PRO A 293 -4.90 -6.10 -5.39
N GLU A 294 -6.09 -5.96 -4.85
CA GLU A 294 -6.41 -4.95 -3.85
C GLU A 294 -5.82 -5.26 -2.46
N THR A 295 -5.37 -4.24 -1.76
CA THR A 295 -5.04 -4.29 -0.33
C THR A 295 -6.03 -3.43 0.45
N ILE A 296 -6.59 -3.95 1.54
CA ILE A 296 -7.44 -3.21 2.47
C ILE A 296 -6.56 -2.72 3.61
N LEU A 297 -6.50 -1.40 3.79
CA LEU A 297 -5.82 -0.74 4.89
C LEU A 297 -6.81 -0.45 6.03
N GLY A 298 -6.38 -0.69 7.26
CA GLY A 298 -7.13 -0.34 8.45
C GLY A 298 -6.21 0.23 9.54
N TYR A 299 -6.76 1.11 10.37
CA TYR A 299 -6.09 1.66 11.54
C TYR A 299 -6.98 1.55 12.76
N SER A 300 -6.39 1.31 13.93
CA SER A 300 -7.04 1.43 15.23
C SER A 300 -6.07 2.02 16.25
N GLY A 301 -6.55 2.94 17.08
CA GLY A 301 -5.86 3.38 18.30
C GLY A 301 -6.27 2.60 19.55
N GLU A 302 -7.22 1.67 19.41
CA GLU A 302 -7.85 0.90 20.49
C GLU A 302 -7.41 -0.58 20.45
N GLY A 303 -6.18 -0.84 20.00
CA GLY A 303 -5.61 -2.17 19.93
C GLY A 303 -5.99 -2.98 18.68
N PHE A 304 -5.32 -4.12 18.53
CA PHE A 304 -5.48 -4.97 17.35
C PHE A 304 -6.77 -5.80 17.37
N GLY A 305 -7.41 -5.97 18.52
CA GLY A 305 -8.72 -6.60 18.63
C GLY A 305 -9.82 -5.76 17.95
N GLU A 306 -9.83 -4.42 18.15
CA GLU A 306 -10.75 -3.55 17.44
C GLU A 306 -10.47 -3.52 15.94
N LEU A 307 -9.20 -3.45 15.53
CA LEU A 307 -8.84 -3.51 14.12
C LEU A 307 -9.32 -4.82 13.47
N SER A 308 -9.16 -5.95 14.15
CA SER A 308 -9.67 -7.26 13.70
C SER A 308 -11.20 -7.23 13.51
N ARG A 309 -11.95 -6.68 14.46
CA ARG A 309 -13.42 -6.53 14.37
C ARG A 309 -13.83 -5.67 13.17
N ARG A 310 -13.09 -4.57 12.89
CA ARG A 310 -13.33 -3.71 11.71
C ARG A 310 -13.14 -4.49 10.42
N TYR A 311 -12.05 -5.26 10.28
CA TYR A 311 -11.84 -6.15 9.13
C TYR A 311 -12.95 -7.16 8.97
N HIS A 312 -13.40 -7.82 10.04
CA HIS A 312 -14.50 -8.78 9.98
C HIS A 312 -15.82 -8.13 9.50
N ARG A 313 -16.13 -6.91 9.94
CA ARG A 313 -17.28 -6.15 9.46
C ARG A 313 -17.17 -5.82 7.97
N CYS A 314 -16.00 -5.32 7.55
CA CYS A 314 -15.72 -4.96 6.16
C CYS A 314 -15.81 -6.19 5.24
N ILE A 315 -15.16 -7.29 5.60
CA ILE A 315 -15.16 -8.52 4.80
C ILE A 315 -16.58 -9.06 4.65
N ARG A 316 -17.35 -9.15 5.73
CA ARG A 316 -18.74 -9.65 5.66
C ARG A 316 -19.65 -8.78 4.80
N LYS A 317 -19.52 -7.46 4.91
CA LYS A 317 -20.44 -6.53 4.26
C LYS A 317 -20.04 -6.18 2.83
N HIS A 318 -18.72 -6.10 2.57
CA HIS A 318 -18.19 -5.48 1.35
C HIS A 318 -17.28 -6.39 0.52
N LEU A 319 -16.91 -7.57 1.01
CA LEU A 319 -16.08 -8.51 0.25
C LEU A 319 -16.82 -9.83 -0.03
N CYS A 320 -17.46 -10.42 1.00
CA CYS A 320 -18.29 -11.60 0.81
C CYS A 320 -19.57 -11.21 0.05
N ARG A 321 -19.80 -11.88 -1.07
CA ARG A 321 -21.10 -11.82 -1.73
C ARG A 321 -22.00 -12.85 -1.05
N ASP A 322 -23.18 -12.44 -0.66
CA ASP A 322 -24.15 -13.30 -0.03
C ASP A 322 -24.64 -14.39 -0.99
N ILE A 323 -23.90 -15.50 -1.03
CA ILE A 323 -24.22 -16.66 -1.87
C ILE A 323 -25.39 -17.46 -1.25
N CYS A 324 -25.62 -17.31 0.05
CA CYS A 324 -26.62 -18.07 0.80
C CYS A 324 -27.88 -17.28 1.18
N GLY A 325 -28.08 -16.06 0.65
CA GLY A 325 -29.27 -15.24 0.94
C GLY A 325 -29.41 -14.85 2.41
N GLY A 326 -28.28 -14.59 3.11
CA GLY A 326 -28.27 -14.24 4.53
C GLY A 326 -28.44 -15.43 5.49
N GLN A 327 -28.48 -16.64 4.96
CA GLN A 327 -28.56 -17.83 5.81
C GLN A 327 -27.18 -18.31 6.28
N PRO A 328 -27.05 -18.83 7.50
CA PRO A 328 -25.82 -19.45 7.96
C PRO A 328 -25.39 -20.58 7.01
N GLY A 329 -24.13 -20.61 6.64
CA GLY A 329 -23.57 -21.72 5.88
C GLY A 329 -23.71 -23.06 6.62
N PRO A 330 -23.74 -24.21 5.91
CA PRO A 330 -23.82 -25.52 6.55
C PRO A 330 -22.59 -25.81 7.40
N ILE A 331 -22.80 -26.44 8.53
CA ILE A 331 -21.71 -26.98 9.35
C ILE A 331 -21.29 -28.31 8.73
N LEU A 332 -20.05 -28.35 8.20
CA LEU A 332 -19.48 -29.59 7.68
C LEU A 332 -18.59 -30.23 8.75
N LEU A 333 -18.80 -31.51 8.98
CA LEU A 333 -17.97 -32.35 9.82
C LEU A 333 -17.23 -33.35 8.92
N ASN A 334 -15.91 -33.36 8.98
CA ASN A 334 -15.05 -34.34 8.33
C ASN A 334 -14.64 -35.43 9.34
#